data_52c8166c46c193d7acc1921caeb83e1a
#
_entry.id   52c8166c46c193d7acc1921caeb83e1a
#
_cell.length_a   1.000
_cell.length_b   1.000
_cell.length_c   1.000
_cell.angle_alpha   90.00
_cell.angle_beta   90.00
_cell.angle_gamma   90.00
#
_symmetry.space_group_name_H-M   'P 1'
#
loop_
_entity.id
_entity.type
_entity.pdbx_description
1 polymer ?
#
loop_
_entity_poly.entity_id
_entity_poly.type
_entity_poly.pdbx_seq_one_letter_code
_entity_poly.pdbx_strand_id
1 'polypeptide(L)'
;MRSVQVALLSSVILMLGIAPACSQSGVEPNAPGTGSTAPVEFREGEQKFTTHCSRCHGVGGVGTNQGPAFLHKVYEPNHHGDVAFQRAAANGVKAHHWQFGDMPKIDAVKPEEVDEIVKYVRWLQKQAGIF
;
A
#
# COMPACT_ATOMS: atom_id res chain seq x y z
N MET A 1 -14.09 -2.28 90.99
CA MET A 1 -13.08 -2.39 89.91
C MET A 1 -13.84 -2.64 88.62
N ARG A 2 -14.05 -1.60 87.80
CA ARG A 2 -14.85 -1.67 86.56
C ARG A 2 -13.88 -1.55 85.34
N SER A 3 -13.82 -2.61 84.62
CA SER A 3 -13.03 -2.65 83.37
C SER A 3 -13.83 -1.95 82.27
N VAL A 4 -13.20 -0.96 81.65
CA VAL A 4 -13.73 -0.25 80.50
C VAL A 4 -13.15 -0.91 79.24
N GLN A 5 -13.99 -1.53 78.44
CA GLN A 5 -13.60 -2.04 77.14
C GLN A 5 -13.76 -0.92 76.12
N VAL A 6 -12.68 -0.56 75.48
CA VAL A 6 -12.65 0.38 74.37
C VAL A 6 -12.84 -0.39 73.08
N ALA A 7 -13.98 -0.19 72.42
CA ALA A 7 -14.24 -0.76 71.10
C ALA A 7 -13.58 0.09 70.02
N LEU A 8 -12.62 -0.51 69.31
CA LEU A 8 -12.00 0.11 68.12
C LEU A 8 -12.88 -0.17 66.89
N LEU A 9 -13.54 0.86 66.42
CA LEU A 9 -14.26 0.82 65.14
C LEU A 9 -13.25 0.98 64.00
N SER A 10 -12.96 -0.12 63.31
CA SER A 10 -12.16 -0.13 62.09
C SER A 10 -13.05 0.32 60.92
N SER A 11 -12.86 1.57 60.45
CA SER A 11 -13.47 2.06 59.23
C SER A 11 -12.73 1.46 58.04
N VAL A 12 -13.36 0.53 57.35
CA VAL A 12 -12.90 0.05 56.01
C VAL A 12 -13.29 1.06 54.96
N ILE A 13 -12.34 1.84 54.50
CA ILE A 13 -12.51 2.73 53.34
C ILE A 13 -12.39 1.88 52.10
N LEU A 14 -13.53 1.61 51.44
CA LEU A 14 -13.60 0.95 50.14
C LEU A 14 -13.20 1.94 49.05
N MET A 15 -11.94 1.94 48.66
CA MET A 15 -11.46 2.68 47.53
C MET A 15 -12.00 2.06 46.24
N LEU A 16 -13.06 2.63 45.64
CA LEU A 16 -13.46 2.33 44.26
C LEU A 16 -12.38 2.90 43.31
N GLY A 17 -11.51 2.04 42.85
CA GLY A 17 -10.56 2.36 41.77
C GLY A 17 -11.34 2.59 40.48
N ILE A 18 -11.45 3.84 40.03
CA ILE A 18 -11.90 4.19 38.67
C ILE A 18 -10.69 3.90 37.77
N ALA A 19 -10.69 2.75 37.10
CA ALA A 19 -9.73 2.47 36.03
C ALA A 19 -10.07 3.35 34.82
N PRO A 20 -9.10 4.12 34.25
CA PRO A 20 -9.34 4.79 33.00
C PRO A 20 -9.55 3.76 31.89
N ALA A 21 -10.71 3.75 31.27
CA ALA A 21 -10.96 3.01 30.06
C ALA A 21 -10.07 3.60 28.95
N CYS A 22 -8.95 2.97 28.67
CA CYS A 22 -8.23 3.19 27.43
C CYS A 22 -9.15 2.77 26.28
N SER A 23 -9.76 3.76 25.61
CA SER A 23 -10.35 3.56 24.29
C SER A 23 -9.25 3.07 23.37
N GLN A 24 -9.17 1.75 23.17
CA GLN A 24 -8.44 1.16 22.08
C GLN A 24 -9.21 1.53 20.82
N SER A 25 -8.75 2.55 20.11
CA SER A 25 -9.13 2.80 18.73
C SER A 25 -8.81 1.50 17.99
N GLY A 26 -9.85 0.80 17.54
CA GLY A 26 -9.72 -0.46 16.82
C GLY A 26 -8.92 -0.22 15.55
N VAL A 27 -7.64 -0.54 15.62
CA VAL A 27 -6.85 -0.82 14.42
C VAL A 27 -7.34 -2.18 13.95
N GLU A 28 -8.11 -2.20 12.88
CA GLU A 28 -8.52 -3.42 12.22
C GLU A 28 -7.27 -4.25 11.89
N PRO A 29 -7.18 -5.52 12.35
CA PRO A 29 -6.07 -6.39 11.99
C PRO A 29 -6.36 -7.00 10.62
N ASN A 30 -6.27 -6.22 9.56
CA ASN A 30 -6.33 -6.74 8.21
C ASN A 30 -5.48 -5.90 7.25
N ALA A 31 -4.20 -5.80 7.57
CA ALA A 31 -3.20 -5.44 6.60
C ALA A 31 -2.17 -6.57 6.57
N PRO A 32 -2.00 -7.30 5.46
CA PRO A 32 -0.75 -8.00 5.24
C PRO A 32 0.33 -6.93 5.28
N GLY A 33 1.21 -7.04 6.30
CA GLY A 33 2.22 -6.03 6.57
C GLY A 33 3.13 -5.85 5.38
N THR A 34 3.11 -4.68 4.88
CA THR A 34 4.23 -3.97 4.27
C THR A 34 3.75 -2.54 4.17
N GLY A 35 4.52 -1.57 4.62
CA GLY A 35 4.13 -0.18 4.64
C GLY A 35 3.74 0.36 3.27
N SER A 36 2.50 0.05 2.84
CA SER A 36 1.89 0.66 1.66
C SER A 36 1.83 2.16 1.88
N THR A 37 2.40 2.90 0.94
CA THR A 37 2.35 4.37 0.93
C THR A 37 1.15 4.89 0.14
N ALA A 38 0.48 4.02 -0.61
CA ALA A 38 -0.67 4.38 -1.42
C ALA A 38 -1.94 4.55 -0.57
N PRO A 39 -2.81 5.53 -0.88
CA PRO A 39 -4.17 5.61 -0.38
C PRO A 39 -4.94 4.30 -0.56
N VAL A 40 -5.95 4.06 0.29
CA VAL A 40 -6.67 2.78 0.33
C VAL A 40 -7.22 2.34 -1.04
N GLU A 41 -7.68 3.29 -1.85
CA GLU A 41 -8.22 3.06 -3.18
C GLU A 41 -7.19 2.58 -4.22
N PHE A 42 -5.88 2.71 -3.95
CA PHE A 42 -4.80 2.28 -4.84
C PHE A 42 -3.98 1.10 -4.31
N ARG A 43 -4.27 0.62 -3.11
CA ARG A 43 -3.47 -0.44 -2.45
C ARG A 43 -3.49 -1.76 -3.20
N GLU A 44 -4.61 -2.12 -3.78
CA GLU A 44 -4.68 -3.34 -4.59
C GLU A 44 -3.75 -3.23 -5.80
N GLY A 45 -3.81 -2.11 -6.52
CA GLY A 45 -2.90 -1.83 -7.63
C GLY A 45 -1.43 -1.83 -7.22
N GLU A 46 -1.09 -1.25 -6.05
CA GLU A 46 0.26 -1.28 -5.50
C GLU A 46 0.75 -2.70 -5.23
N GLN A 47 -0.08 -3.55 -4.63
CA GLN A 47 0.25 -4.95 -4.36
C GLN A 47 0.48 -5.74 -5.64
N LYS A 48 -0.41 -5.59 -6.64
CA LYS A 48 -0.28 -6.25 -7.95
C LYS A 48 0.95 -5.74 -8.70
N PHE A 49 1.19 -4.43 -8.69
CA PHE A 49 2.38 -3.82 -9.26
C PHE A 49 3.65 -4.37 -8.61
N THR A 50 3.69 -4.44 -7.30
CA THR A 50 4.84 -4.96 -6.54
C THR A 50 5.11 -6.41 -6.90
N THR A 51 4.08 -7.22 -7.06
CA THR A 51 4.20 -8.65 -7.38
C THR A 51 4.68 -8.89 -8.82
N HIS A 52 4.14 -8.16 -9.79
CA HIS A 52 4.30 -8.49 -11.21
C HIS A 52 5.21 -7.54 -11.98
N CYS A 53 5.41 -6.31 -11.53
CA CYS A 53 6.06 -5.25 -12.30
C CYS A 53 7.33 -4.70 -11.66
N SER A 54 7.36 -4.61 -10.32
CA SER A 54 8.41 -3.88 -9.59
C SER A 54 9.82 -4.46 -9.78
N ARG A 55 9.94 -5.75 -10.07
CA ARG A 55 11.23 -6.38 -10.32
C ARG A 55 12.01 -5.68 -11.43
N CYS A 56 11.33 -5.28 -12.50
CA CYS A 56 11.94 -4.59 -13.64
C CYS A 56 11.74 -3.08 -13.56
N HIS A 57 10.56 -2.62 -13.11
CA HIS A 57 10.20 -1.20 -13.14
C HIS A 57 10.46 -0.46 -11.81
N GLY A 58 11.02 -1.14 -10.82
CA GLY A 58 11.31 -0.57 -9.51
C GLY A 58 10.08 -0.42 -8.62
N VAL A 59 10.28 -0.46 -7.30
CA VAL A 59 9.22 -0.16 -6.34
C VAL A 59 8.74 1.28 -6.56
N GLY A 60 7.42 1.48 -6.61
CA GLY A 60 6.88 2.80 -6.94
C GLY A 60 7.12 3.25 -8.39
N GLY A 61 7.51 2.36 -9.28
CA GLY A 61 7.65 2.68 -10.70
C GLY A 61 8.83 3.58 -11.06
N VAL A 62 9.87 3.63 -10.23
CA VAL A 62 11.05 4.49 -10.42
C VAL A 62 12.06 3.97 -11.43
N GLY A 63 11.83 2.75 -11.96
CA GLY A 63 12.74 2.08 -12.89
C GLY A 63 13.88 1.33 -12.18
N THR A 64 14.57 0.51 -12.97
CA THR A 64 15.80 -0.20 -12.59
C THR A 64 16.74 -0.26 -13.79
N ASN A 65 17.81 -1.04 -13.68
CA ASN A 65 18.65 -1.37 -14.83
C ASN A 65 18.04 -2.44 -15.78
N GLN A 66 16.83 -2.95 -15.47
CA GLN A 66 16.12 -3.96 -16.27
C GLN A 66 14.87 -3.42 -16.95
N GLY A 67 14.37 -2.27 -16.52
CA GLY A 67 13.17 -1.68 -17.09
C GLY A 67 13.00 -0.21 -16.74
N PRO A 68 12.28 0.54 -17.58
CA PRO A 68 12.17 1.99 -17.46
C PRO A 68 11.29 2.43 -16.27
N ALA A 69 11.52 3.66 -15.83
CA ALA A 69 10.66 4.33 -14.86
C ALA A 69 9.30 4.67 -15.48
N PHE A 70 8.20 4.31 -14.83
CA PHE A 70 6.87 4.79 -15.21
C PHE A 70 6.63 6.27 -14.84
N LEU A 71 7.49 6.81 -13.96
CA LEU A 71 7.49 8.23 -13.61
C LEU A 71 8.32 9.05 -14.62
N HIS A 72 8.08 8.80 -15.89
CA HIS A 72 8.72 9.51 -16.99
C HIS A 72 7.66 9.97 -17.98
N LYS A 73 7.84 11.15 -18.58
CA LYS A 73 6.89 11.78 -19.50
C LYS A 73 6.46 10.91 -20.69
N VAL A 74 7.34 10.00 -21.14
CA VAL A 74 6.99 8.98 -22.16
C VAL A 74 5.74 8.18 -21.77
N TYR A 75 5.49 7.98 -20.47
CA TYR A 75 4.35 7.18 -19.97
C TYR A 75 3.13 8.02 -19.62
N GLU A 76 3.10 9.31 -19.97
CA GLU A 76 1.90 10.13 -19.83
C GLU A 76 0.70 9.55 -20.61
N PRO A 77 -0.56 9.81 -20.17
CA PRO A 77 -1.75 9.22 -20.80
C PRO A 77 -1.90 9.52 -22.28
N ASN A 78 -1.43 10.69 -22.75
CA ASN A 78 -1.51 11.09 -24.15
C ASN A 78 -0.53 10.35 -25.07
N HIS A 79 0.53 9.74 -24.50
CA HIS A 79 1.52 8.98 -25.25
C HIS A 79 1.36 7.46 -25.02
N HIS A 80 1.30 7.02 -23.75
CA HIS A 80 1.01 5.64 -23.37
C HIS A 80 -0.30 5.60 -22.57
N GLY A 81 -1.45 5.58 -23.27
CA GLY A 81 -2.76 5.44 -22.66
C GLY A 81 -2.91 4.10 -21.91
N ASP A 82 -3.96 3.98 -21.10
CA ASP A 82 -4.17 2.82 -20.20
C ASP A 82 -4.18 1.48 -20.94
N VAL A 83 -4.75 1.44 -22.14
CA VAL A 83 -4.77 0.24 -22.98
C VAL A 83 -3.35 -0.21 -23.41
N ALA A 84 -2.37 0.67 -23.38
CA ALA A 84 -0.98 0.29 -23.69
C ALA A 84 -0.39 -0.62 -22.60
N PHE A 85 -0.76 -0.41 -21.34
CA PHE A 85 -0.37 -1.29 -20.24
C PHE A 85 -1.00 -2.67 -20.36
N GLN A 86 -2.28 -2.72 -20.72
CA GLN A 86 -2.97 -3.99 -21.00
C GLN A 86 -2.28 -4.78 -22.10
N ARG A 87 -1.97 -4.13 -23.22
CA ARG A 87 -1.26 -4.77 -24.33
C ARG A 87 0.16 -5.20 -23.96
N ALA A 88 0.86 -4.38 -23.18
CA ALA A 88 2.22 -4.68 -22.72
C ALA A 88 2.24 -5.92 -21.83
N ALA A 89 1.32 -6.02 -20.88
CA ALA A 89 1.20 -7.19 -20.02
C ALA A 89 0.85 -8.46 -20.81
N ALA A 90 -0.12 -8.37 -21.73
CA ALA A 90 -0.62 -9.52 -22.48
C ALA A 90 0.34 -10.03 -23.57
N ASN A 91 1.07 -9.13 -24.22
CA ASN A 91 1.84 -9.46 -25.44
C ASN A 91 3.34 -9.19 -25.34
N GLY A 92 3.77 -8.54 -24.26
CA GLY A 92 5.10 -7.96 -24.18
C GLY A 92 5.25 -6.69 -25.05
N VAL A 93 6.43 -6.13 -25.08
CA VAL A 93 6.74 -4.90 -25.83
C VAL A 93 8.07 -5.03 -26.54
N LYS A 94 8.11 -4.73 -27.83
CA LYS A 94 9.37 -4.48 -28.53
C LYS A 94 9.98 -3.16 -28.05
N ALA A 95 11.26 -3.18 -27.68
CA ALA A 95 11.97 -1.99 -27.22
C ALA A 95 11.92 -0.89 -28.29
N HIS A 96 11.46 0.30 -27.94
CA HIS A 96 11.34 1.42 -28.88
C HIS A 96 11.65 2.80 -28.28
N HIS A 97 11.66 2.95 -26.94
CA HIS A 97 12.06 4.18 -26.27
C HIS A 97 13.37 4.04 -25.48
N TRP A 98 13.67 2.80 -25.03
CA TRP A 98 14.76 2.51 -24.11
C TRP A 98 15.59 1.33 -24.60
N GLN A 99 16.81 1.22 -24.10
CA GLN A 99 17.72 0.15 -24.47
C GLN A 99 17.81 -0.97 -23.40
N PHE A 100 16.70 -1.23 -22.71
CA PHE A 100 16.62 -2.33 -21.74
C PHE A 100 16.36 -3.70 -22.38
N GLY A 101 16.14 -3.74 -23.70
CA GLY A 101 15.66 -4.91 -24.41
C GLY A 101 14.13 -4.99 -24.42
N ASP A 102 13.62 -6.07 -25.01
CA ASP A 102 12.17 -6.31 -25.11
C ASP A 102 11.59 -6.67 -23.74
N MET A 103 10.41 -6.13 -23.43
CA MET A 103 9.63 -6.55 -22.27
C MET A 103 8.93 -7.88 -22.61
N PRO A 104 9.11 -8.96 -21.84
CA PRO A 104 8.34 -10.19 -22.04
C PRO A 104 6.88 -9.98 -21.61
N LYS A 105 5.95 -10.79 -22.17
CA LYS A 105 4.59 -10.89 -21.65
C LYS A 105 4.57 -11.41 -20.21
N ILE A 106 3.52 -11.10 -19.48
CA ILE A 106 3.35 -11.49 -18.08
C ILE A 106 2.12 -12.39 -17.95
N ASP A 107 2.28 -13.68 -18.17
CA ASP A 107 1.19 -14.66 -18.13
C ASP A 107 0.52 -14.79 -16.74
N ALA A 108 1.22 -14.36 -15.69
CA ALA A 108 0.77 -14.49 -14.31
C ALA A 108 -0.19 -13.37 -13.86
N VAL A 109 -0.42 -12.34 -14.69
CA VAL A 109 -1.30 -11.22 -14.35
C VAL A 109 -2.55 -11.24 -15.23
N LYS A 110 -3.72 -11.04 -14.62
CA LYS A 110 -4.99 -10.99 -15.33
C LYS A 110 -5.32 -9.57 -15.79
N PRO A 111 -6.15 -9.40 -16.84
CA PRO A 111 -6.52 -8.07 -17.33
C PRO A 111 -7.10 -7.14 -16.26
N GLU A 112 -8.00 -7.64 -15.40
CA GLU A 112 -8.58 -6.88 -14.31
C GLU A 112 -7.56 -6.44 -13.25
N GLU A 113 -6.51 -7.22 -13.06
CA GLU A 113 -5.39 -6.85 -12.18
C GLU A 113 -4.51 -5.78 -12.80
N VAL A 114 -4.38 -5.79 -14.13
CA VAL A 114 -3.67 -4.72 -14.87
C VAL A 114 -4.44 -3.41 -14.75
N ASP A 115 -5.78 -3.42 -14.74
CA ASP A 115 -6.58 -2.21 -14.52
C ASP A 115 -6.28 -1.58 -13.15
N GLU A 116 -6.17 -2.39 -12.10
CA GLU A 116 -5.78 -1.89 -10.78
C GLU A 116 -4.33 -1.38 -10.75
N ILE A 117 -3.41 -2.07 -11.42
CA ILE A 117 -2.02 -1.62 -11.58
C ILE A 117 -1.98 -0.26 -12.28
N VAL A 118 -2.76 -0.07 -13.34
CA VAL A 118 -2.83 1.18 -14.08
C VAL A 118 -3.33 2.33 -13.19
N LYS A 119 -4.39 2.12 -12.41
CA LYS A 119 -4.88 3.12 -11.44
C LYS A 119 -3.76 3.56 -10.49
N TYR A 120 -3.02 2.61 -9.94
CA TYR A 120 -1.89 2.90 -9.07
C TYR A 120 -0.77 3.68 -9.78
N VAL A 121 -0.36 3.25 -10.98
CA VAL A 121 0.66 3.94 -11.78
C VAL A 121 0.21 5.37 -12.12
N ARG A 122 -1.05 5.59 -12.49
CA ARG A 122 -1.60 6.91 -12.78
C ARG A 122 -1.62 7.81 -11.54
N TRP A 123 -1.94 7.25 -10.39
CA TRP A 123 -1.81 7.97 -9.11
C TRP A 123 -0.36 8.41 -8.87
N LEU A 124 0.62 7.51 -9.02
CA LEU A 124 2.05 7.85 -8.88
C LEU A 124 2.46 8.96 -9.85
N GLN A 125 2.08 8.86 -11.11
CA GLN A 125 2.38 9.86 -12.14
C GLN A 125 1.80 11.23 -11.78
N LYS A 126 0.58 11.26 -11.26
CA LYS A 126 -0.06 12.49 -10.79
C LYS A 126 0.71 13.11 -9.61
N GLN A 127 1.15 12.29 -8.64
CA GLN A 127 1.98 12.77 -7.53
C GLN A 127 3.33 13.32 -8.03
N ALA A 128 3.89 12.75 -9.10
CA ALA A 128 5.13 13.17 -9.72
C ALA A 128 4.97 14.36 -10.68
N GLY A 129 3.77 14.88 -10.89
CA GLY A 129 3.50 16.00 -11.80
C GLY A 129 3.70 15.66 -13.28
N ILE A 130 3.47 14.40 -13.66
CA ILE A 130 3.61 13.96 -15.07
C ILE A 130 2.44 14.47 -15.93
N PHE A 131 1.26 14.67 -15.34
CA PHE A 131 0.04 15.22 -15.97
C PHE A 131 -0.94 15.77 -14.94
#